data_0ea7c306896ad68e8b663d1cf74aceb0
#
_entry.id   0ea7c306896ad68e8b663d1cf74aceb0
#
_cell.length_a   1.000
_cell.length_b   1.000
_cell.length_c   1.000
_cell.angle_alpha   90.00
_cell.angle_beta   90.00
_cell.angle_gamma   90.00
#
_symmetry.space_group_name_H-M   'P 1'
#
loop_
_entity.id
_entity.type
_entity.pdbx_description
1 polymer ?
#
loop_
_entity_poly.entity_id
_entity_poly.type
_entity_poly.pdbx_seq_one_letter_code
_entity_poly.pdbx_strand_id
1 'polypeptide(L)'
;MSFLSALFRRSAPSFGGGYDADVSKLPPLGHDGPKTLMAIMAHPDDIDFGSAGSIAKWCAEGWTVYYVLATSGDKGTHDPAFTPQELAATREEEQREAARVLGVKEVFFLGYPDGFLEPTHELREQLVRLFRTYHPEVVLTWDGFRPSFNHADHRKIGIAVRDALFPATRDRLYFAQHDAEGLGEWRVNEILLVGSPDPNYFVDASPFIEKKADAILAHASQVQSHDRDELIKQMRSRGRRPGGRGLVESFKRVHMRSSQRAQRAEEAQRQDGVTQPDESPGAPDAPQSAREPIESPR
;
A
#
# COMPACT_ATOMS: atom_id res chain seq x y z
N MET A 1 -19.30 13.72 -18.47
CA MET A 1 -20.01 12.75 -17.59
C MET A 1 -19.01 12.28 -16.56
N SER A 2 -19.27 12.54 -15.29
CA SER A 2 -18.33 12.36 -14.18
C SER A 2 -17.89 10.92 -14.01
N PHE A 3 -16.59 10.68 -13.88
CA PHE A 3 -15.91 9.40 -13.60
C PHE A 3 -16.51 8.64 -12.38
N LEU A 4 -17.12 9.36 -11.46
CA LEU A 4 -17.74 8.83 -10.23
C LEU A 4 -19.01 7.98 -10.44
N SER A 5 -19.66 8.04 -11.60
CA SER A 5 -20.90 7.27 -11.83
C SER A 5 -20.68 5.81 -12.26
N ALA A 6 -19.45 5.45 -12.66
CA ALA A 6 -19.12 4.11 -13.14
C ALA A 6 -18.68 3.13 -12.04
N LEU A 7 -18.29 3.62 -10.87
CA LEU A 7 -17.72 2.81 -9.79
C LEU A 7 -18.73 1.93 -9.01
N PHE A 8 -20.04 2.13 -9.20
CA PHE A 8 -21.05 1.53 -8.30
C PHE A 8 -22.21 0.82 -9.01
N ARG A 9 -21.97 0.05 -10.08
CA ARG A 9 -22.98 -0.85 -10.66
C ARG A 9 -22.81 -2.29 -10.23
N ARG A 10 -23.92 -2.86 -9.78
CA ARG A 10 -24.28 -4.19 -9.26
C ARG A 10 -23.40 -5.38 -9.62
N SER A 11 -23.25 -6.26 -8.62
CA SER A 11 -22.68 -7.61 -8.56
C SER A 11 -22.86 -8.47 -9.82
N ALA A 12 -21.72 -9.01 -10.32
CA ALA A 12 -21.66 -10.13 -11.24
C ALA A 12 -21.37 -11.43 -10.47
N PRO A 13 -21.73 -12.61 -11.00
CA PRO A 13 -21.57 -13.89 -10.31
C PRO A 13 -20.09 -14.26 -10.15
N SER A 14 -19.78 -14.88 -9.00
CA SER A 14 -18.47 -15.38 -8.63
C SER A 14 -18.04 -16.54 -9.53
N PHE A 15 -16.86 -16.40 -10.16
CA PHE A 15 -16.11 -17.55 -10.67
C PHE A 15 -15.09 -17.97 -9.61
N GLY A 16 -15.31 -19.15 -9.01
CA GLY A 16 -14.42 -19.74 -8.02
C GLY A 16 -13.11 -20.22 -8.65
N GLY A 17 -11.98 -19.85 -8.05
CA GLY A 17 -10.64 -20.30 -8.39
C GLY A 17 -9.65 -19.93 -7.27
N GLY A 18 -9.59 -20.76 -6.25
CA GLY A 18 -8.48 -21.12 -5.37
C GLY A 18 -7.48 -20.04 -4.92
N TYR A 19 -7.86 -19.17 -3.97
CA TYR A 19 -7.03 -18.49 -2.96
C TYR A 19 -7.92 -17.73 -1.95
N ASP A 20 -9.21 -17.96 -1.92
CA ASP A 20 -10.10 -17.36 -0.93
C ASP A 20 -10.02 -18.16 0.38
N ALA A 21 -9.09 -17.74 1.27
CA ALA A 21 -9.33 -17.99 2.67
C ALA A 21 -10.65 -17.31 3.03
N ASP A 22 -11.52 -18.01 3.75
CA ASP A 22 -12.74 -17.43 4.30
C ASP A 22 -12.34 -16.22 5.15
N VAL A 23 -12.51 -15.02 4.58
CA VAL A 23 -12.04 -13.75 5.19
C VAL A 23 -12.72 -13.50 6.54
N SER A 24 -13.90 -14.12 6.77
CA SER A 24 -14.57 -14.06 8.07
C SER A 24 -13.78 -14.75 9.19
N LYS A 25 -12.86 -15.66 8.83
CA LYS A 25 -11.98 -16.38 9.75
C LYS A 25 -10.61 -15.75 9.90
N LEU A 26 -10.28 -14.73 9.10
CA LEU A 26 -9.02 -14.00 9.26
C LEU A 26 -9.15 -13.00 10.41
N PRO A 27 -8.07 -12.80 11.18
CA PRO A 27 -8.06 -11.78 12.22
C PRO A 27 -8.26 -10.39 11.60
N PRO A 28 -8.67 -9.39 12.38
CA PRO A 28 -8.71 -8.01 11.93
C PRO A 28 -7.36 -7.59 11.34
N LEU A 29 -7.38 -6.76 10.31
CA LEU A 29 -6.16 -6.23 9.72
C LEU A 29 -5.38 -5.46 10.82
N GLY A 30 -4.08 -5.74 11.00
CA GLY A 30 -3.26 -5.07 12.01
C GLY A 30 -3.59 -5.43 13.46
N HIS A 31 -4.21 -6.58 13.73
CA HIS A 31 -4.62 -7.00 15.08
C HIS A 31 -3.43 -7.14 16.09
N ASP A 32 -2.21 -7.36 15.60
CA ASP A 32 -0.99 -7.49 16.42
C ASP A 32 -0.30 -6.13 16.68
N GLY A 33 -0.97 -5.02 16.44
CA GLY A 33 -0.46 -3.66 16.63
C GLY A 33 -0.20 -2.90 15.33
N PRO A 34 0.47 -1.74 15.42
CA PRO A 34 0.77 -0.90 14.25
C PRO A 34 1.55 -1.63 13.18
N LYS A 35 1.19 -1.42 11.94
CA LYS A 35 1.75 -2.09 10.77
C LYS A 35 2.26 -1.10 9.74
N THR A 36 3.03 -1.60 8.79
CA THR A 36 3.42 -0.84 7.60
C THR A 36 2.49 -1.20 6.44
N LEU A 37 1.87 -0.18 5.85
CA LEU A 37 1.05 -0.29 4.65
C LEU A 37 1.69 0.49 3.52
N MET A 38 1.74 -0.10 2.33
CA MET A 38 2.16 0.58 1.11
C MET A 38 1.00 0.62 0.12
N ALA A 39 0.49 1.82 -0.17
CA ALA A 39 -0.55 2.05 -1.17
C ALA A 39 0.09 2.41 -2.50
N ILE A 40 -0.15 1.60 -3.53
CA ILE A 40 0.50 1.71 -4.84
C ILE A 40 -0.57 1.86 -5.91
N MET A 41 -0.60 3.00 -6.59
CA MET A 41 -1.58 3.31 -7.62
C MET A 41 -0.93 3.91 -8.87
N ALA A 42 -1.72 4.15 -9.89
CA ALA A 42 -1.24 4.65 -11.17
C ALA A 42 -0.97 6.15 -11.13
N HIS A 43 -1.91 6.95 -10.63
CA HIS A 43 -1.89 8.40 -10.74
C HIS A 43 -2.08 9.08 -9.37
N PRO A 44 -1.62 10.33 -9.22
CA PRO A 44 -2.04 11.18 -8.13
C PRO A 44 -3.57 11.29 -8.11
N ASP A 45 -4.17 11.22 -6.91
CA ASP A 45 -5.60 11.17 -6.57
C ASP A 45 -6.23 9.77 -6.45
N ASP A 46 -5.75 8.76 -7.16
CA ASP A 46 -6.32 7.40 -7.16
C ASP A 46 -6.53 6.83 -5.74
N ILE A 47 -5.50 6.98 -4.88
CA ILE A 47 -5.55 6.47 -3.50
C ILE A 47 -6.61 7.22 -2.71
N ASP A 48 -6.67 8.53 -2.87
CA ASP A 48 -7.48 9.41 -2.05
C ASP A 48 -8.97 9.27 -2.40
N PHE A 49 -9.30 9.18 -3.67
CA PHE A 49 -10.67 8.87 -4.09
C PHE A 49 -11.12 7.50 -3.59
N GLY A 50 -10.26 6.49 -3.69
CA GLY A 50 -10.60 5.10 -3.35
C GLY A 50 -10.59 4.79 -1.86
N SER A 51 -9.64 5.36 -1.09
CA SER A 51 -9.23 4.79 0.19
C SER A 51 -8.85 5.81 1.28
N ALA A 52 -8.94 7.12 1.04
CA ALA A 52 -8.42 8.13 1.97
C ALA A 52 -8.99 8.02 3.38
N GLY A 53 -10.26 7.62 3.51
CA GLY A 53 -10.87 7.43 4.83
C GLY A 53 -10.26 6.26 5.59
N SER A 54 -9.97 5.15 4.92
CA SER A 54 -9.27 4.00 5.49
C SER A 54 -7.82 4.34 5.82
N ILE A 55 -7.13 5.06 4.94
CA ILE A 55 -5.75 5.54 5.18
C ILE A 55 -5.70 6.43 6.42
N ALA A 56 -6.60 7.42 6.53
CA ALA A 56 -6.68 8.30 7.69
C ALA A 56 -6.92 7.52 8.99
N LYS A 57 -7.78 6.49 8.93
CA LYS A 57 -8.04 5.59 10.06
C LYS A 57 -6.77 4.85 10.48
N TRP A 58 -6.08 4.19 9.55
CA TRP A 58 -4.87 3.43 9.86
C TRP A 58 -3.73 4.32 10.35
N CYS A 59 -3.53 5.51 9.77
CA CYS A 59 -2.57 6.49 10.29
C CYS A 59 -2.91 6.90 11.75
N ALA A 60 -4.19 7.12 12.05
CA ALA A 60 -4.64 7.45 13.40
C ALA A 60 -4.48 6.28 14.40
N GLU A 61 -4.50 5.05 13.91
CA GLU A 61 -4.20 3.82 14.67
C GLU A 61 -2.70 3.54 14.81
N GLY A 62 -1.84 4.44 14.34
CA GLY A 62 -0.38 4.35 14.47
C GLY A 62 0.31 3.54 13.37
N TRP A 63 -0.38 3.26 12.25
CA TRP A 63 0.26 2.60 11.12
C TRP A 63 1.23 3.54 10.41
N THR A 64 2.32 2.97 9.91
CA THR A 64 3.20 3.66 8.96
C THR A 64 2.68 3.43 7.55
N VAL A 65 2.27 4.49 6.86
CA VAL A 65 1.71 4.41 5.51
C VAL A 65 2.63 5.10 4.51
N TYR A 66 2.91 4.41 3.41
CA TYR A 66 3.65 4.92 2.27
C TYR A 66 2.76 4.96 1.03
N TYR A 67 2.90 6.00 0.22
CA TYR A 67 2.25 6.13 -1.08
C TYR A 67 3.27 5.93 -2.20
N VAL A 68 2.89 5.21 -3.23
CA VAL A 68 3.67 5.00 -4.45
C VAL A 68 2.78 5.25 -5.67
N LEU A 69 3.13 6.23 -6.48
CA LEU A 69 2.43 6.58 -7.71
C LEU A 69 3.33 6.19 -8.90
N ALA A 70 2.80 5.36 -9.81
CA ALA A 70 3.56 4.93 -10.97
C ALA A 70 3.87 6.08 -11.92
N THR A 71 2.91 7.01 -12.08
CA THR A 71 3.02 8.19 -12.95
C THR A 71 2.74 9.46 -12.14
N SER A 72 3.09 10.60 -12.70
CA SER A 72 2.72 11.91 -12.15
C SER A 72 1.43 12.49 -12.77
N GLY A 73 0.72 11.72 -13.60
CA GLY A 73 -0.56 12.11 -14.19
C GLY A 73 -0.49 13.31 -15.13
N ASP A 74 0.59 13.41 -15.90
CA ASP A 74 0.96 14.55 -16.75
C ASP A 74 0.02 14.79 -17.96
N LYS A 75 -1.00 13.94 -18.12
CA LYS A 75 -2.01 14.05 -19.19
C LYS A 75 -3.46 14.17 -18.67
N GLY A 76 -3.63 14.37 -17.37
CA GLY A 76 -4.93 14.39 -16.72
C GLY A 76 -5.70 15.72 -16.83
N THR A 77 -5.48 16.56 -17.86
CA THR A 77 -6.23 17.80 -18.06
C THR A 77 -6.56 18.04 -19.53
N HIS A 78 -7.61 18.83 -19.76
CA HIS A 78 -7.94 19.41 -21.08
C HIS A 78 -7.65 20.92 -21.15
N ASP A 79 -7.12 21.50 -20.06
CA ASP A 79 -6.75 22.92 -20.03
C ASP A 79 -5.47 23.14 -20.83
N PRO A 80 -5.52 23.91 -21.95
CA PRO A 80 -4.37 24.18 -22.79
C PRO A 80 -3.31 25.07 -22.14
N ALA A 81 -3.59 25.63 -20.96
CA ALA A 81 -2.64 26.43 -20.21
C ALA A 81 -1.53 25.57 -19.56
N PHE A 82 -1.76 24.27 -19.38
CA PHE A 82 -0.77 23.36 -18.79
C PHE A 82 0.09 22.69 -19.85
N THR A 83 1.38 22.70 -19.64
CA THR A 83 2.28 21.72 -20.23
C THR A 83 2.26 20.42 -19.42
N PRO A 84 2.63 19.25 -20.00
CA PRO A 84 2.72 18.01 -19.25
C PRO A 84 3.62 18.11 -18.00
N GLN A 85 4.73 18.84 -18.11
CA GLN A 85 5.69 19.01 -17.01
C GLN A 85 5.10 19.86 -15.86
N GLU A 86 4.40 20.96 -16.19
CA GLU A 86 3.72 21.79 -15.20
C GLU A 86 2.59 21.03 -14.51
N LEU A 87 1.81 20.27 -15.26
CA LEU A 87 0.74 19.45 -14.70
C LEU A 87 1.30 18.38 -13.77
N ALA A 88 2.36 17.66 -14.17
CA ALA A 88 3.02 16.67 -13.34
C ALA A 88 3.48 17.28 -12.01
N ALA A 89 4.19 18.41 -12.06
CA ALA A 89 4.67 19.10 -10.85
C ALA A 89 3.51 19.53 -9.94
N THR A 90 2.43 20.08 -10.52
CA THR A 90 1.23 20.47 -9.78
C THR A 90 0.59 19.27 -9.09
N ARG A 91 0.37 18.18 -9.81
CA ARG A 91 -0.28 16.97 -9.27
C ARG A 91 0.56 16.24 -8.23
N GLU A 92 1.88 16.28 -8.38
CA GLU A 92 2.78 15.75 -7.35
C GLU A 92 2.68 16.52 -6.05
N GLU A 93 2.62 17.86 -6.10
CA GLU A 93 2.46 18.69 -4.90
C GLU A 93 1.08 18.49 -4.26
N GLU A 94 0.01 18.44 -5.06
CA GLU A 94 -1.34 18.13 -4.60
C GLU A 94 -1.38 16.78 -3.87
N GLN A 95 -0.70 15.75 -4.41
CA GLN A 95 -0.63 14.44 -3.78
C GLN A 95 0.16 14.47 -2.46
N ARG A 96 1.25 15.23 -2.40
CA ARG A 96 2.00 15.39 -1.14
C ARG A 96 1.16 16.09 -0.08
N GLU A 97 0.37 17.10 -0.46
CA GLU A 97 -0.54 17.78 0.47
C GLU A 97 -1.66 16.84 0.93
N ALA A 98 -2.30 16.08 0.04
CA ALA A 98 -3.29 15.07 0.41
C ALA A 98 -2.71 14.04 1.39
N ALA A 99 -1.52 13.55 1.12
CA ALA A 99 -0.79 12.62 1.99
C ALA A 99 -0.52 13.22 3.38
N ARG A 100 -0.11 14.50 3.44
CA ARG A 100 0.10 15.23 4.70
C ARG A 100 -1.18 15.34 5.53
N VAL A 101 -2.30 15.66 4.92
CA VAL A 101 -3.63 15.75 5.58
C VAL A 101 -3.99 14.41 6.22
N LEU A 102 -3.70 13.30 5.57
CA LEU A 102 -4.03 11.95 6.04
C LEU A 102 -3.06 11.42 7.09
N GLY A 103 -1.84 11.97 7.18
CA GLY A 103 -0.78 11.49 8.06
C GLY A 103 0.10 10.40 7.42
N VAL A 104 0.16 10.34 6.10
CA VAL A 104 1.03 9.44 5.33
C VAL A 104 2.49 9.82 5.55
N LYS A 105 3.36 8.83 5.68
CA LYS A 105 4.78 9.03 6.03
C LYS A 105 5.58 9.62 4.88
N GLU A 106 5.38 9.10 3.67
CA GLU A 106 6.15 9.48 2.48
C GLU A 106 5.42 9.13 1.20
N VAL A 107 5.69 9.89 0.13
CA VAL A 107 5.10 9.69 -1.21
C VAL A 107 6.22 9.52 -2.22
N PHE A 108 6.19 8.42 -2.97
CA PHE A 108 7.13 8.11 -4.04
C PHE A 108 6.46 8.23 -5.40
N PHE A 109 7.14 8.88 -6.35
CA PHE A 109 6.74 8.95 -7.75
C PHE A 109 7.76 8.18 -8.57
N LEU A 110 7.31 7.17 -9.35
CA LEU A 110 8.20 6.31 -10.12
C LEU A 110 8.56 6.89 -11.51
N GLY A 111 7.84 7.93 -11.94
CA GLY A 111 8.15 8.68 -13.16
C GLY A 111 7.82 7.97 -14.47
N TYR A 112 6.94 6.98 -14.47
CA TYR A 112 6.47 6.34 -15.71
C TYR A 112 5.53 7.26 -16.49
N PRO A 113 5.50 7.16 -17.82
CA PRO A 113 4.63 7.97 -18.66
C PRO A 113 3.14 7.69 -18.39
N ASP A 114 2.35 8.71 -18.09
CA ASP A 114 0.90 8.62 -17.91
C ASP A 114 0.22 8.14 -19.19
N GLY A 115 -0.73 7.20 -19.06
CA GLY A 115 -1.45 6.57 -20.15
C GLY A 115 -0.68 5.47 -20.90
N PHE A 116 0.60 5.27 -20.58
CA PHE A 116 1.49 4.32 -21.27
C PHE A 116 2.21 3.36 -20.30
N LEU A 117 1.68 3.21 -19.11
CA LEU A 117 2.27 2.29 -18.13
C LEU A 117 2.26 0.85 -18.67
N GLU A 118 3.41 0.17 -18.58
CA GLU A 118 3.55 -1.26 -18.87
C GLU A 118 4.16 -2.00 -17.68
N PRO A 119 3.74 -3.25 -17.40
CA PRO A 119 4.31 -4.05 -16.31
C PRO A 119 5.67 -4.62 -16.70
N THR A 120 6.65 -3.74 -16.89
CA THR A 120 7.99 -4.07 -17.35
C THR A 120 8.83 -4.73 -16.24
N HIS A 121 9.98 -5.25 -16.63
CA HIS A 121 10.96 -5.81 -15.70
C HIS A 121 11.48 -4.74 -14.73
N GLU A 122 11.70 -3.53 -15.23
CA GLU A 122 12.18 -2.37 -14.46
C GLU A 122 11.16 -1.91 -13.43
N LEU A 123 9.87 -1.81 -13.81
CA LEU A 123 8.81 -1.49 -12.86
C LEU A 123 8.71 -2.56 -11.76
N ARG A 124 8.80 -3.83 -12.15
CA ARG A 124 8.78 -4.93 -11.18
C ARG A 124 9.96 -4.87 -10.23
N GLU A 125 11.18 -4.58 -10.74
CA GLU A 125 12.38 -4.41 -9.92
C GLU A 125 12.20 -3.27 -8.89
N GLN A 126 11.73 -2.10 -9.33
CA GLN A 126 11.51 -0.95 -8.44
C GLN A 126 10.49 -1.29 -7.34
N LEU A 127 9.40 -1.98 -7.68
CA LEU A 127 8.40 -2.41 -6.70
C LEU A 127 9.00 -3.42 -5.70
N VAL A 128 9.76 -4.40 -6.17
CA VAL A 128 10.45 -5.37 -5.29
C VAL A 128 11.44 -4.66 -4.36
N ARG A 129 12.17 -3.68 -4.86
CA ARG A 129 13.09 -2.86 -4.07
C ARG A 129 12.35 -2.11 -2.96
N LEU A 130 11.24 -1.47 -3.27
CA LEU A 130 10.40 -0.80 -2.28
C LEU A 130 9.88 -1.77 -1.21
N PHE A 131 9.41 -2.96 -1.60
CA PHE A 131 8.95 -3.96 -0.65
C PHE A 131 10.06 -4.47 0.26
N ARG A 132 11.26 -4.70 -0.29
CA ARG A 132 12.44 -5.16 0.45
C ARG A 132 13.07 -4.07 1.32
N THR A 133 12.83 -2.80 1.03
CA THR A 133 13.33 -1.66 1.82
C THR A 133 12.38 -1.30 2.96
N TYR A 134 11.08 -1.23 2.68
CA TYR A 134 10.10 -0.68 3.62
C TYR A 134 9.30 -1.75 4.37
N HIS A 135 9.44 -3.00 4.00
CA HIS A 135 8.86 -4.17 4.67
C HIS A 135 7.35 -4.05 4.94
N PRO A 136 6.49 -3.71 3.96
CA PRO A 136 5.06 -3.59 4.20
C PRO A 136 4.43 -4.95 4.51
N GLU A 137 3.61 -5.03 5.53
CA GLU A 137 2.77 -6.19 5.81
C GLU A 137 1.52 -6.21 4.96
N VAL A 138 1.06 -5.01 4.57
CA VAL A 138 -0.14 -4.83 3.75
C VAL A 138 0.20 -3.98 2.53
N VAL A 139 -0.23 -4.43 1.36
CA VAL A 139 -0.17 -3.65 0.11
C VAL A 139 -1.58 -3.35 -0.35
N LEU A 140 -1.86 -2.09 -0.68
CA LEU A 140 -3.11 -1.64 -1.26
C LEU A 140 -2.85 -1.22 -2.71
N THR A 141 -3.65 -1.75 -3.66
CA THR A 141 -3.52 -1.42 -5.09
C THR A 141 -4.83 -1.63 -5.83
N TRP A 142 -4.87 -1.28 -7.11
CA TRP A 142 -6.02 -1.59 -7.96
C TRP A 142 -6.19 -3.09 -8.19
N ASP A 143 -7.46 -3.54 -8.33
CA ASP A 143 -7.74 -4.88 -8.86
C ASP A 143 -7.47 -4.90 -10.38
N GLY A 144 -6.22 -5.23 -10.75
CA GLY A 144 -5.77 -5.27 -12.14
C GLY A 144 -6.49 -6.30 -13.02
N PHE A 145 -7.19 -7.25 -12.41
CA PHE A 145 -7.96 -8.29 -13.12
C PHE A 145 -9.45 -8.00 -13.19
N ARG A 146 -9.87 -6.81 -12.73
CA ARG A 146 -11.26 -6.41 -12.79
C ARG A 146 -11.76 -6.38 -14.23
N PRO A 147 -12.81 -7.15 -14.59
CA PRO A 147 -13.46 -7.03 -15.89
C PRO A 147 -13.98 -5.60 -16.09
N SER A 148 -13.90 -5.09 -17.31
CA SER A 148 -14.40 -3.75 -17.65
C SER A 148 -13.75 -2.58 -16.92
N PHE A 149 -12.54 -2.73 -16.39
CA PHE A 149 -11.77 -1.59 -15.88
C PHE A 149 -11.18 -0.80 -17.04
N ASN A 150 -11.65 0.43 -17.24
CA ASN A 150 -11.39 1.15 -18.49
C ASN A 150 -9.97 1.71 -18.58
N HIS A 151 -9.39 2.22 -17.46
CA HIS A 151 -8.07 2.82 -17.50
C HIS A 151 -6.98 1.76 -17.61
N ALA A 152 -6.14 1.85 -18.64
CA ALA A 152 -5.07 0.88 -18.88
C ALA A 152 -4.08 0.85 -17.71
N ASP A 153 -3.63 2.01 -17.24
CA ASP A 153 -2.62 2.13 -16.19
C ASP A 153 -3.11 1.54 -14.86
N HIS A 154 -4.41 1.67 -14.52
CA HIS A 154 -4.97 1.03 -13.32
C HIS A 154 -4.88 -0.50 -13.39
N ARG A 155 -5.15 -1.10 -14.58
CA ARG A 155 -4.98 -2.55 -14.75
C ARG A 155 -3.51 -2.94 -14.66
N LYS A 156 -2.65 -2.18 -15.34
CA LYS A 156 -1.23 -2.47 -15.45
C LYS A 156 -0.51 -2.38 -14.11
N ILE A 157 -0.78 -1.35 -13.31
CA ILE A 157 -0.16 -1.24 -11.99
C ILE A 157 -0.65 -2.36 -11.05
N GLY A 158 -1.95 -2.68 -11.06
CA GLY A 158 -2.48 -3.78 -10.26
C GLY A 158 -1.85 -5.13 -10.60
N ILE A 159 -1.59 -5.40 -11.89
CA ILE A 159 -0.88 -6.59 -12.37
C ILE A 159 0.59 -6.53 -11.93
N ALA A 160 1.29 -5.42 -12.19
CA ALA A 160 2.71 -5.26 -11.86
C ALA A 160 2.99 -5.46 -10.36
N VAL A 161 2.14 -4.90 -9.50
CA VAL A 161 2.23 -5.06 -8.05
C VAL A 161 2.08 -6.53 -7.65
N ARG A 162 1.08 -7.24 -8.17
CA ARG A 162 0.89 -8.67 -7.85
C ARG A 162 2.04 -9.54 -8.32
N ASP A 163 2.56 -9.27 -9.52
CA ASP A 163 3.73 -9.98 -10.08
C ASP A 163 5.01 -9.69 -9.30
N ALA A 164 5.15 -8.48 -8.74
CA ALA A 164 6.27 -8.14 -7.87
C ALA A 164 6.16 -8.84 -6.51
N LEU A 165 4.96 -8.94 -5.94
CA LEU A 165 4.74 -9.57 -4.64
C LEU A 165 5.03 -11.06 -4.64
N PHE A 166 4.73 -11.76 -5.74
CA PHE A 166 4.98 -13.20 -5.87
C PHE A 166 5.33 -13.59 -7.32
N PRO A 167 6.45 -14.30 -7.52
CA PRO A 167 7.39 -14.79 -6.50
C PRO A 167 8.51 -13.79 -6.14
N ALA A 168 8.65 -12.68 -6.88
CA ALA A 168 9.87 -11.91 -6.96
C ALA A 168 10.36 -11.31 -5.61
N THR A 169 9.47 -10.77 -4.77
CA THR A 169 9.86 -10.21 -3.47
C THR A 169 10.31 -11.28 -2.47
N ARG A 170 9.77 -12.50 -2.60
CA ARG A 170 9.95 -13.60 -1.64
C ARG A 170 11.15 -14.50 -1.92
N ASP A 171 11.77 -14.36 -3.08
CA ASP A 171 12.83 -15.24 -3.54
C ASP A 171 14.07 -14.43 -3.91
N ARG A 172 15.18 -14.69 -3.22
CA ARG A 172 16.44 -13.97 -3.40
C ARG A 172 17.05 -14.11 -4.80
N LEU A 173 16.66 -15.13 -5.56
CA LEU A 173 17.14 -15.33 -6.93
C LEU A 173 16.53 -14.34 -7.92
N TYR A 174 15.39 -13.71 -7.55
CA TYR A 174 14.86 -12.59 -8.30
C TYR A 174 15.55 -11.31 -7.87
N PHE A 175 16.14 -10.60 -8.84
CA PHE A 175 16.90 -9.37 -8.59
C PHE A 175 18.03 -9.59 -7.58
N ALA A 176 18.91 -10.56 -7.90
CA ALA A 176 20.01 -10.99 -7.02
C ALA A 176 20.97 -9.86 -6.65
N GLN A 177 21.03 -8.76 -7.44
CA GLN A 177 21.79 -7.55 -7.11
C GLN A 177 21.33 -6.90 -5.79
N HIS A 178 20.08 -7.12 -5.36
CA HIS A 178 19.57 -6.60 -4.09
C HIS A 178 20.29 -7.18 -2.88
N ASP A 179 20.77 -8.43 -2.96
CA ASP A 179 21.55 -9.05 -1.88
C ASP A 179 22.87 -8.28 -1.62
N ALA A 180 23.52 -7.80 -2.68
CA ALA A 180 24.74 -6.99 -2.57
C ALA A 180 24.48 -5.61 -1.93
N GLU A 181 23.25 -5.15 -1.99
CA GLU A 181 22.79 -3.91 -1.37
C GLU A 181 22.23 -4.13 0.06
N GLY A 182 22.21 -5.37 0.54
CA GLY A 182 21.68 -5.73 1.85
C GLY A 182 20.15 -5.79 1.90
N LEU A 183 19.48 -5.82 0.74
CA LEU A 183 18.02 -5.94 0.64
C LEU A 183 17.63 -7.42 0.56
N GLY A 184 17.32 -8.03 1.70
CA GLY A 184 16.85 -9.41 1.78
C GLY A 184 15.43 -9.59 1.22
N GLU A 185 15.02 -10.85 1.07
CA GLU A 185 13.65 -11.15 0.70
C GLU A 185 12.64 -10.66 1.74
N TRP A 186 11.45 -10.31 1.27
CA TRP A 186 10.35 -9.89 2.13
C TRP A 186 9.05 -10.59 1.76
N ARG A 187 8.15 -10.75 2.72
CA ARG A 187 6.82 -11.34 2.51
C ARG A 187 5.73 -10.36 2.92
N VAL A 188 4.98 -9.89 1.95
CA VAL A 188 3.73 -9.19 2.21
C VAL A 188 2.66 -10.22 2.57
N ASN A 189 1.95 -9.98 3.66
CA ASN A 189 0.95 -10.92 4.16
C ASN A 189 -0.43 -10.70 3.55
N GLU A 190 -0.78 -9.46 3.26
CA GLU A 190 -2.12 -9.07 2.84
C GLU A 190 -2.08 -8.13 1.64
N ILE A 191 -2.99 -8.35 0.70
CA ILE A 191 -3.27 -7.39 -0.37
C ILE A 191 -4.70 -6.90 -0.21
N LEU A 192 -4.89 -5.59 -0.32
CA LEU A 192 -6.19 -4.95 -0.42
C LEU A 192 -6.37 -4.42 -1.85
N LEU A 193 -7.30 -5.01 -2.59
CA LEU A 193 -7.60 -4.61 -3.96
C LEU A 193 -8.76 -3.62 -3.99
N VAL A 194 -8.48 -2.43 -4.49
CA VAL A 194 -9.46 -1.35 -4.68
C VAL A 194 -10.24 -1.58 -5.96
N GLY A 195 -11.52 -1.28 -5.92
CA GLY A 195 -12.40 -1.35 -7.09
C GLY A 195 -12.73 -2.77 -7.54
N SER A 196 -12.49 -3.80 -6.72
CA SER A 196 -12.88 -5.17 -7.03
C SER A 196 -14.40 -5.30 -7.15
N PRO A 197 -14.92 -6.08 -8.10
CA PRO A 197 -16.35 -6.34 -8.24
C PRO A 197 -16.91 -7.24 -7.13
N ASP A 198 -16.04 -7.93 -6.40
CA ASP A 198 -16.37 -8.86 -5.33
C ASP A 198 -15.61 -8.53 -4.03
N PRO A 199 -15.92 -7.38 -3.40
CA PRO A 199 -15.27 -6.98 -2.15
C PRO A 199 -15.71 -7.88 -1.00
N ASN A 200 -14.75 -8.19 -0.11
CA ASN A 200 -14.96 -9.04 1.06
C ASN A 200 -14.41 -8.41 2.36
N TYR A 201 -13.86 -7.20 2.28
CA TYR A 201 -13.35 -6.45 3.42
C TYR A 201 -13.88 -5.02 3.39
N PHE A 202 -14.44 -4.56 4.50
CA PHE A 202 -15.15 -3.29 4.59
C PHE A 202 -14.63 -2.49 5.76
N VAL A 203 -14.24 -1.25 5.52
CA VAL A 203 -13.74 -0.31 6.52
C VAL A 203 -14.77 0.78 6.75
N ASP A 204 -15.20 0.93 7.99
CA ASP A 204 -16.00 2.09 8.39
C ASP A 204 -15.09 3.31 8.50
N ALA A 205 -15.14 4.15 7.49
CA ALA A 205 -14.38 5.38 7.38
C ALA A 205 -15.21 6.63 7.76
N SER A 206 -16.42 6.43 8.31
CA SER A 206 -17.31 7.54 8.68
C SER A 206 -16.68 8.55 9.64
N PRO A 207 -15.87 8.15 10.65
CA PRO A 207 -15.18 9.10 11.52
C PRO A 207 -14.13 9.96 10.82
N PHE A 208 -13.68 9.54 9.63
CA PHE A 208 -12.60 10.17 8.87
C PHE A 208 -13.09 10.85 7.58
N ILE A 209 -14.41 11.01 7.42
CA ILE A 209 -15.00 11.57 6.20
C ILE A 209 -14.51 12.98 5.90
N GLU A 210 -14.27 13.78 6.92
CA GLU A 210 -13.76 15.15 6.77
C GLU A 210 -12.30 15.15 6.28
N LYS A 211 -11.44 14.30 6.87
CA LYS A 211 -10.08 14.11 6.37
C LYS A 211 -10.04 13.61 4.92
N LYS A 212 -10.96 12.69 4.57
CA LYS A 212 -11.10 12.24 3.18
C LYS A 212 -11.49 13.39 2.26
N ALA A 213 -12.43 14.25 2.69
CA ALA A 213 -12.83 15.41 1.91
C ALA A 213 -11.65 16.36 1.69
N ASP A 214 -10.91 16.66 2.76
CA ASP A 214 -9.75 17.56 2.71
C ASP A 214 -8.64 17.02 1.80
N ALA A 215 -8.37 15.70 1.84
CA ALA A 215 -7.42 15.04 0.95
C ALA A 215 -7.85 15.09 -0.52
N ILE A 216 -9.14 14.83 -0.81
CA ILE A 216 -9.69 14.94 -2.17
C ILE A 216 -9.59 16.38 -2.69
N LEU A 217 -9.90 17.36 -1.86
CA LEU A 217 -9.85 18.79 -2.24
C LEU A 217 -8.44 19.32 -2.43
N ALA A 218 -7.43 18.66 -1.88
CA ALA A 218 -6.03 18.97 -2.18
C ALA A 218 -5.68 18.77 -3.66
N HIS A 219 -6.40 17.89 -4.37
CA HIS A 219 -6.25 17.67 -5.82
C HIS A 219 -7.02 18.72 -6.64
N ALA A 220 -6.70 19.99 -6.44
CA ALA A 220 -7.43 21.13 -7.02
C ALA A 220 -7.48 21.10 -8.55
N SER A 221 -6.43 20.58 -9.21
CA SER A 221 -6.39 20.43 -10.67
C SER A 221 -7.34 19.34 -11.20
N GLN A 222 -7.85 18.43 -10.33
CA GLN A 222 -8.65 17.27 -10.72
C GLN A 222 -10.10 17.35 -10.24
N VAL A 223 -10.42 18.17 -9.24
CA VAL A 223 -11.77 18.30 -8.70
C VAL A 223 -12.51 19.46 -9.35
N GLN A 224 -13.77 19.21 -9.74
CA GLN A 224 -14.60 20.24 -10.42
C GLN A 224 -15.26 21.21 -9.42
N SER A 225 -15.46 20.79 -8.18
CA SER A 225 -16.09 21.61 -7.14
C SER A 225 -15.23 21.58 -5.89
N HIS A 226 -14.99 22.76 -5.35
CA HIS A 226 -14.26 22.95 -4.10
C HIS A 226 -15.20 23.10 -2.89
N ASP A 227 -16.50 22.84 -3.05
CA ASP A 227 -17.48 22.86 -1.94
C ASP A 227 -17.31 21.60 -1.08
N ARG A 228 -16.64 21.81 0.06
CA ARG A 228 -16.31 20.76 1.04
C ARG A 228 -17.57 20.12 1.63
N ASP A 229 -18.58 20.94 1.97
CA ASP A 229 -19.79 20.46 2.63
C ASP A 229 -20.64 19.64 1.65
N GLU A 230 -20.75 20.06 0.40
CA GLU A 230 -21.42 19.29 -0.64
C GLU A 230 -20.69 17.99 -0.93
N LEU A 231 -19.36 17.97 -0.95
CA LEU A 231 -18.56 16.75 -1.11
C LEU A 231 -18.81 15.77 0.04
N ILE A 232 -18.79 16.24 1.29
CA ILE A 232 -19.08 15.43 2.48
C ILE A 232 -20.51 14.87 2.41
N LYS A 233 -21.49 15.69 2.05
CA LYS A 233 -22.89 15.28 1.87
C LYS A 233 -23.03 14.20 0.80
N GLN A 234 -22.34 14.35 -0.33
CA GLN A 234 -22.33 13.35 -1.40
C GLN A 234 -21.70 12.03 -0.93
N MET A 235 -20.55 12.09 -0.23
CA MET A 235 -19.92 10.88 0.33
C MET A 235 -20.83 10.18 1.35
N ARG A 236 -21.48 10.92 2.24
CA ARG A 236 -22.47 10.36 3.19
C ARG A 236 -23.66 9.71 2.50
N SER A 237 -24.10 10.26 1.36
CA SER A 237 -25.24 9.72 0.61
C SER A 237 -24.89 8.47 -0.20
N ARG A 238 -23.65 8.35 -0.68
CA ARG A 238 -23.18 7.26 -1.55
C ARG A 238 -22.57 6.11 -0.77
N GLY A 239 -21.90 6.39 0.34
CA GLY A 239 -21.17 5.42 1.16
C GLY A 239 -22.04 4.59 2.10
N ARG A 240 -23.22 4.14 1.66
CA ARG A 240 -24.17 3.41 2.53
C ARG A 240 -23.68 1.99 2.80
N ARG A 241 -23.59 1.63 4.09
CA ARG A 241 -23.68 0.23 4.51
C ARG A 241 -25.00 -0.38 4.08
N PRO A 242 -25.07 -1.68 3.73
CA PRO A 242 -26.34 -2.38 3.81
C PRO A 242 -26.93 -2.20 5.22
N GLY A 243 -28.00 -1.41 5.36
CA GLY A 243 -28.67 -1.13 6.64
C GLY A 243 -28.17 0.06 7.47
N GLY A 244 -27.25 0.93 6.98
CA GLY A 244 -26.72 2.05 7.77
C GLY A 244 -26.41 3.32 6.97
N ARG A 245 -26.24 4.45 7.69
CA ARG A 245 -25.71 5.72 7.16
C ARG A 245 -24.23 5.81 7.51
N GLY A 246 -23.38 6.16 6.55
CA GLY A 246 -21.96 6.38 6.80
C GLY A 246 -21.11 6.14 5.56
N LEU A 247 -19.81 6.46 5.67
CA LEU A 247 -18.82 6.19 4.64
C LEU A 247 -18.21 4.81 4.89
N VAL A 248 -18.40 3.88 3.93
CA VAL A 248 -17.75 2.57 3.94
C VAL A 248 -16.88 2.46 2.71
N GLU A 249 -15.61 2.18 2.90
CA GLU A 249 -14.68 1.83 1.84
C GLU A 249 -14.56 0.31 1.77
N SER A 250 -14.52 -0.23 0.56
CA SER A 250 -14.59 -1.66 0.32
C SER A 250 -13.41 -2.15 -0.51
N PHE A 251 -12.88 -3.29 -0.11
CA PHE A 251 -11.69 -3.90 -0.71
C PHE A 251 -11.92 -5.40 -0.92
N LYS A 252 -11.23 -5.97 -1.89
CA LYS A 252 -11.00 -7.41 -1.89
C LYS A 252 -9.73 -7.68 -1.10
N ARG A 253 -9.85 -8.27 0.07
CA ARG A 253 -8.74 -8.72 0.89
C ARG A 253 -8.26 -10.08 0.39
N VAL A 254 -6.98 -10.18 0.09
CA VAL A 254 -6.32 -11.42 -0.32
C VAL A 254 -5.21 -11.71 0.66
N HIS A 255 -5.31 -12.83 1.36
CA HIS A 255 -4.24 -13.31 2.25
C HIS A 255 -3.21 -14.09 1.45
N MET A 256 -1.96 -13.65 1.46
CA MET A 256 -0.84 -14.25 0.74
C MET A 256 -0.24 -15.41 1.55
N ARG A 257 -0.92 -16.55 1.57
CA ARG A 257 -0.49 -17.72 2.36
C ARG A 257 0.97 -18.09 2.11
N SER A 258 1.72 -18.31 3.20
CA SER A 258 2.91 -19.13 3.17
C SER A 258 2.52 -20.58 2.78
N SER A 259 3.38 -21.29 2.02
CA SER A 259 3.16 -22.72 1.81
C SER A 259 3.09 -23.41 3.17
N GLN A 260 2.30 -24.48 3.32
CA GLN A 260 2.24 -25.27 4.57
C GLN A 260 3.62 -25.66 5.11
N ARG A 261 4.60 -25.81 4.22
CA ARG A 261 6.01 -26.09 4.57
C ARG A 261 6.68 -24.91 5.26
N ALA A 262 6.41 -23.66 4.83
CA ALA A 262 6.94 -22.45 5.47
C ALA A 262 6.27 -22.20 6.83
N GLN A 263 4.95 -22.43 6.95
CA GLN A 263 4.23 -22.34 8.23
C GLN A 263 4.80 -23.33 9.27
N ARG A 264 5.05 -24.56 8.87
CA ARG A 264 5.68 -25.56 9.75
C ARG A 264 7.11 -25.21 10.14
N ALA A 265 7.87 -24.56 9.26
CA ALA A 265 9.22 -24.10 9.56
C ALA A 265 9.21 -22.91 10.54
N GLU A 266 8.29 -21.96 10.36
CA GLU A 266 8.08 -20.83 11.27
C GLU A 266 7.56 -21.30 12.66
N GLU A 267 6.66 -22.28 12.68
CA GLU A 267 6.17 -22.89 13.92
C GLU A 267 7.28 -23.66 14.65
N ALA A 268 8.13 -24.39 13.93
CA ALA A 268 9.29 -25.09 14.50
C ALA A 268 10.30 -24.11 15.10
N GLN A 269 10.63 -23.01 14.39
CA GLN A 269 11.53 -21.97 14.93
C GLN A 269 10.98 -21.25 16.16
N ARG A 270 9.66 -21.04 16.23
CA ARG A 270 9.02 -20.47 17.42
C ARG A 270 9.04 -21.43 18.62
N GLN A 271 8.96 -22.74 18.38
CA GLN A 271 9.04 -23.75 19.44
C GLN A 271 10.47 -23.94 19.94
N ASP A 272 11.47 -23.88 19.07
CA ASP A 272 12.89 -23.99 19.45
C ASP A 272 13.40 -22.73 20.19
N GLY A 273 12.80 -21.56 19.97
CA GLY A 273 13.12 -20.30 20.65
C GLY A 273 12.60 -20.18 22.09
N VAL A 274 11.76 -21.12 22.56
CA VAL A 274 11.17 -21.11 23.90
C VAL A 274 11.97 -21.97 24.90
N THR A 275 12.95 -22.74 24.45
CA THR A 275 13.78 -23.61 25.32
C THR A 275 15.23 -23.15 25.34
N GLN A 276 15.53 -22.03 25.99
CA GLN A 276 16.81 -21.81 26.65
C GLN A 276 16.56 -21.41 28.10
N PRO A 277 16.87 -22.27 29.07
CA PRO A 277 17.00 -21.84 30.45
C PRO A 277 18.26 -20.97 30.55
N ASP A 278 18.11 -19.89 31.27
CA ASP A 278 19.15 -18.96 31.71
C ASP A 278 20.18 -19.73 32.58
N GLU A 279 21.26 -20.22 31.95
CA GLU A 279 22.47 -20.64 32.66
C GLU A 279 23.55 -19.58 32.45
N SER A 280 23.57 -18.61 33.35
CA SER A 280 24.71 -17.72 33.51
C SER A 280 25.87 -18.50 34.15
N PRO A 281 27.02 -18.71 33.48
CA PRO A 281 28.22 -19.15 34.18
C PRO A 281 28.86 -17.93 34.85
N GLY A 282 29.18 -18.13 36.16
CA GLY A 282 29.86 -17.16 36.98
C GLY A 282 31.16 -16.63 36.39
N ALA A 283 31.40 -15.38 36.63
CA ALA A 283 32.61 -14.68 36.25
C ALA A 283 33.84 -15.28 36.99
N PRO A 284 34.95 -15.54 36.29
CA PRO A 284 36.24 -15.69 36.99
C PRO A 284 36.97 -14.33 37.02
N ASP A 285 37.65 -14.17 38.17
CA ASP A 285 38.48 -13.04 38.59
C ASP A 285 39.47 -12.57 37.53
N ALA A 286 39.66 -11.26 37.48
CA ALA A 286 40.69 -10.58 36.71
C ALA A 286 42.05 -10.66 37.37
N PRO A 287 43.17 -10.84 36.64
CA PRO A 287 44.47 -10.39 37.07
C PRO A 287 44.82 -9.02 36.50
N GLN A 288 45.25 -8.16 37.42
CA GLN A 288 45.91 -6.89 37.09
C GLN A 288 47.30 -7.18 36.49
N SER A 289 47.67 -6.50 35.42
CA SER A 289 48.99 -5.85 35.32
C SER A 289 49.24 -5.16 33.99
N ALA A 290 49.86 -3.99 34.11
CA ALA A 290 50.82 -3.30 33.25
C ALA A 290 50.32 -2.50 32.04
N ARG A 291 50.38 -1.22 32.26
CA ARG A 291 50.43 -0.14 31.25
C ARG A 291 51.80 -0.17 30.50
N GLU A 292 51.78 0.05 29.22
CA GLU A 292 52.81 0.84 28.51
C GLU A 292 52.22 1.46 27.25
N PRO A 293 52.65 2.67 26.85
CA PRO A 293 52.11 3.42 25.73
C PRO A 293 52.87 3.16 24.44
N ILE A 294 52.15 3.11 23.31
CA ILE A 294 52.82 3.10 21.99
C ILE A 294 52.43 4.37 21.22
N GLU A 295 53.47 5.06 20.84
CA GLU A 295 53.55 6.28 20.05
C GLU A 295 52.96 6.13 18.64
N SER A 296 52.44 7.24 18.13
CA SER A 296 52.08 7.43 16.71
C SER A 296 53.33 7.63 15.86
N PRO A 297 53.33 7.19 14.61
CA PRO A 297 54.15 7.80 13.58
C PRO A 297 53.29 8.47 12.48
N ARG A 298 53.76 9.58 12.10
CA ARG A 298 53.54 10.61 11.10
C ARG A 298 52.77 10.27 9.83
#